data_472838b4b2d2a777e195663a81dc0342
#
_entry.id   472838b4b2d2a777e195663a81dc0342
#
_cell.length_a   1.000
_cell.length_b   1.000
_cell.length_c   1.000
_cell.angle_alpha   90.00
_cell.angle_beta   90.00
_cell.angle_gamma   90.00
#
_symmetry.space_group_name_H-M   'P 1'
#
loop_
_entity.id
_entity.type
_entity.pdbx_description
1 polymer ?
#
loop_
_entity_poly.entity_id
_entity_poly.type
_entity_poly.pdbx_seq_one_letter_code
_entity_poly.pdbx_strand_id
1 'polypeptide(L)'
;MFNERAINRINQSTANSMYFDIKDALKNGERGQTPFTPAVSILLQMNYRLKMIMAHGGAKYENDRIAELAADFRKRILDLPVEILDSSLSNSVTAVKVKDQKNAYKIFEILEKQYGIWICPNGGDLKEKIFRVGHLGNLTVDDNRRLVEALKKIFNNWN
;
A
#
# COMPACT_ATOMS: atom_id res chain seq x y z
N MET A 1 14.03 -8.55 -15.63
CA MET A 1 14.89 -9.61 -16.25
C MET A 1 14.01 -10.79 -16.60
N PHE A 2 14.21 -11.40 -17.79
CA PHE A 2 13.53 -12.62 -18.22
C PHE A 2 14.49 -13.78 -18.13
N ASN A 3 14.03 -14.94 -17.66
CA ASN A 3 14.79 -16.19 -17.74
C ASN A 3 14.57 -16.84 -19.12
N GLU A 4 15.37 -17.88 -19.43
CA GLU A 4 15.31 -18.56 -20.75
C GLU A 4 13.91 -19.06 -21.11
N ARG A 5 13.18 -19.62 -20.13
CA ARG A 5 11.80 -20.10 -20.38
C ARG A 5 10.87 -18.96 -20.81
N ALA A 6 11.01 -17.78 -20.19
CA ALA A 6 10.23 -16.60 -20.55
C ALA A 6 10.62 -16.10 -21.96
N ILE A 7 11.90 -16.04 -22.28
CA ILE A 7 12.39 -15.66 -23.62
C ILE A 7 11.86 -16.61 -24.69
N ASN A 8 11.93 -17.91 -24.47
CA ASN A 8 11.41 -18.91 -25.38
C ASN A 8 9.88 -18.72 -25.63
N ARG A 9 9.13 -18.43 -24.56
CA ARG A 9 7.69 -18.17 -24.68
C ARG A 9 7.40 -16.88 -25.45
N ILE A 10 8.16 -15.81 -25.18
CA ILE A 10 8.05 -14.54 -25.92
C ILE A 10 8.30 -14.76 -27.40
N ASN A 11 9.36 -15.51 -27.76
CA ASN A 11 9.71 -15.77 -29.15
C ASN A 11 8.61 -16.55 -29.91
N GLN A 12 7.89 -17.42 -29.23
CA GLN A 12 6.79 -18.20 -29.79
C GLN A 12 5.45 -17.46 -29.83
N SER A 13 5.32 -16.32 -29.12
CA SER A 13 4.08 -15.56 -29.06
C SER A 13 4.00 -14.52 -30.18
N THR A 14 2.78 -14.10 -30.50
CA THR A 14 2.51 -12.96 -31.39
C THR A 14 2.01 -11.81 -30.55
N ALA A 15 2.61 -10.62 -30.68
CA ALA A 15 2.16 -9.42 -29.99
C ALA A 15 0.87 -8.91 -30.64
N ASN A 16 -0.15 -8.68 -29.83
CA ASN A 16 -1.43 -8.10 -30.25
C ASN A 16 -1.51 -6.59 -29.99
N SER A 17 -0.43 -6.00 -29.49
CA SER A 17 -0.34 -4.59 -29.15
C SER A 17 1.03 -4.04 -29.52
N MET A 18 1.04 -2.89 -30.19
CA MET A 18 2.27 -2.19 -30.54
C MET A 18 3.07 -1.78 -29.30
N TYR A 19 2.39 -1.28 -28.24
CA TYR A 19 3.05 -0.76 -27.04
C TYR A 19 3.60 -1.86 -26.13
N PHE A 20 2.95 -3.00 -26.07
CA PHE A 20 3.33 -4.13 -25.23
C PHE A 20 4.09 -5.23 -25.98
N ASP A 21 4.73 -4.91 -27.11
CA ASP A 21 5.58 -5.85 -27.82
C ASP A 21 6.93 -6.02 -27.13
N ILE A 22 7.08 -7.14 -26.39
CA ILE A 22 8.32 -7.45 -25.69
C ILE A 22 9.46 -7.80 -26.67
N LYS A 23 9.15 -8.35 -27.86
CA LYS A 23 10.18 -8.62 -28.88
C LYS A 23 10.81 -7.33 -29.37
N ASP A 24 10.01 -6.31 -29.62
CA ASP A 24 10.52 -4.99 -30.01
C ASP A 24 11.34 -4.35 -28.87
N ALA A 25 10.87 -4.51 -27.61
CA ALA A 25 11.62 -4.06 -26.45
C ALA A 25 12.98 -4.75 -26.29
N LEU A 26 13.06 -6.06 -26.51
CA LEU A 26 14.33 -6.81 -26.49
C LEU A 26 15.27 -6.36 -27.60
N LYS A 27 14.78 -6.25 -28.84
CA LYS A 27 15.57 -5.76 -30.00
C LYS A 27 16.11 -4.35 -29.79
N ASN A 28 15.30 -3.45 -29.26
CA ASN A 28 15.77 -2.10 -28.94
C ASN A 28 16.79 -2.12 -27.78
N GLY A 29 16.62 -3.01 -26.79
CA GLY A 29 17.54 -3.20 -25.69
C GLY A 29 18.96 -3.59 -26.09
N GLU A 30 19.13 -4.38 -27.18
CA GLU A 30 20.44 -4.76 -27.74
C GLU A 30 21.30 -3.55 -28.14
N ARG A 31 20.68 -2.48 -28.58
CA ARG A 31 21.34 -1.20 -28.94
C ARG A 31 21.25 -0.14 -27.83
N GLY A 32 20.87 -0.51 -26.61
CA GLY A 32 20.74 0.41 -25.46
C GLY A 32 19.59 1.41 -25.60
N GLN A 33 18.54 1.07 -26.34
CA GLN A 33 17.37 1.91 -26.56
C GLN A 33 16.10 1.27 -26.00
N THR A 34 15.06 2.07 -25.85
CA THR A 34 13.69 1.62 -25.57
C THR A 34 12.80 1.90 -26.78
N PRO A 35 11.75 1.09 -27.04
CA PRO A 35 10.82 1.33 -28.15
C PRO A 35 10.14 2.70 -28.10
N PHE A 36 9.86 3.16 -26.88
CA PHE A 36 9.18 4.44 -26.60
C PHE A 36 9.93 5.19 -25.52
N THR A 37 9.67 6.49 -25.38
CA THR A 37 10.24 7.30 -24.30
C THR A 37 9.90 6.72 -22.95
N PRO A 38 10.87 6.32 -22.11
CA PRO A 38 10.62 5.77 -20.81
C PRO A 38 10.11 6.84 -19.83
N ALA A 39 9.45 6.43 -18.76
CA ALA A 39 9.02 7.29 -17.66
C ALA A 39 10.23 7.74 -16.81
N VAL A 40 11.10 8.58 -17.37
CA VAL A 40 12.41 8.95 -16.80
C VAL A 40 12.28 9.53 -15.39
N SER A 41 11.31 10.42 -15.16
CA SER A 41 11.09 11.04 -13.85
C SER A 41 10.72 9.99 -12.78
N ILE A 42 9.90 9.01 -13.12
CA ILE A 42 9.53 7.89 -12.21
C ILE A 42 10.76 7.04 -11.91
N LEU A 43 11.56 6.69 -12.93
CA LEU A 43 12.79 5.92 -12.74
C LEU A 43 13.80 6.64 -11.84
N LEU A 44 13.95 7.96 -11.99
CA LEU A 44 14.80 8.77 -11.13
C LEU A 44 14.29 8.80 -9.69
N GLN A 45 13.00 8.95 -9.46
CA GLN A 45 12.39 8.89 -8.12
C GLN A 45 12.58 7.52 -7.48
N MET A 46 12.36 6.44 -8.22
CA MET A 46 12.61 5.08 -7.75
C MET A 46 14.08 4.89 -7.36
N ASN A 47 15.01 5.31 -8.23
CA ASN A 47 16.46 5.21 -7.95
C ASN A 47 16.84 5.99 -6.68
N TYR A 48 16.29 7.21 -6.51
CA TYR A 48 16.51 8.00 -5.31
C TYR A 48 15.99 7.30 -4.05
N ARG A 49 14.75 6.79 -4.10
CA ARG A 49 14.16 6.04 -2.99
C ARG A 49 14.94 4.77 -2.64
N LEU A 50 15.39 4.02 -3.62
CA LEU A 50 16.21 2.82 -3.40
C LEU A 50 17.55 3.17 -2.74
N LYS A 51 18.20 4.25 -3.16
CA LYS A 51 19.43 4.74 -2.50
C LYS A 51 19.19 5.11 -1.04
N MET A 52 18.07 5.78 -0.72
CA MET A 52 17.71 6.07 0.66
C MET A 52 17.51 4.79 1.48
N ILE A 53 16.78 3.82 0.96
CA ILE A 53 16.56 2.53 1.62
C ILE A 53 17.92 1.84 1.91
N MET A 54 18.80 1.78 0.93
CA MET A 54 20.13 1.17 1.09
C MET A 54 20.97 1.90 2.13
N ALA A 55 20.94 3.22 2.16
CA ALA A 55 21.67 4.03 3.13
C ALA A 55 21.20 3.84 4.58
N HIS A 56 19.93 3.45 4.78
CA HIS A 56 19.34 3.21 6.10
C HIS A 56 19.41 1.73 6.56
N GLY A 57 20.07 0.85 5.82
CA GLY A 57 20.20 -0.57 6.20
C GLY A 57 19.44 -1.54 5.31
N GLY A 58 18.96 -1.09 4.15
CA GLY A 58 18.37 -1.93 3.12
C GLY A 58 16.95 -2.40 3.43
N ALA A 59 16.54 -3.45 2.75
CA ALA A 59 15.18 -3.99 2.85
C ALA A 59 14.82 -4.48 4.26
N LYS A 60 15.80 -4.98 5.02
CA LYS A 60 15.56 -5.42 6.39
C LYS A 60 15.09 -4.26 7.28
N TYR A 61 15.79 -3.13 7.25
CA TYR A 61 15.41 -1.94 8.00
C TYR A 61 13.98 -1.48 7.69
N GLU A 62 13.63 -1.39 6.40
CA GLU A 62 12.27 -1.00 5.99
C GLU A 62 11.22 -2.01 6.47
N ASN A 63 11.50 -3.30 6.40
CA ASN A 63 10.57 -4.33 6.86
C ASN A 63 10.37 -4.28 8.38
N ASP A 64 11.45 -4.09 9.15
CA ASP A 64 11.38 -3.97 10.61
C ASP A 64 10.56 -2.72 11.01
N ARG A 65 10.81 -1.58 10.36
CA ARG A 65 10.06 -0.33 10.59
C ARG A 65 8.57 -0.48 10.29
N ILE A 66 8.23 -1.14 9.19
CA ILE A 66 6.83 -1.40 8.82
C ILE A 66 6.17 -2.35 9.82
N ALA A 67 6.89 -3.36 10.29
CA ALA A 67 6.41 -4.29 11.31
C ALA A 67 6.15 -3.57 12.65
N GLU A 68 7.02 -2.65 13.06
CA GLU A 68 6.84 -1.82 14.25
C GLU A 68 5.59 -0.94 14.15
N LEU A 69 5.42 -0.23 13.02
CA LEU A 69 4.23 0.60 12.79
C LEU A 69 2.93 -0.21 12.83
N ALA A 70 2.93 -1.38 12.18
CA ALA A 70 1.76 -2.25 12.18
C ALA A 70 1.42 -2.78 13.59
N ALA A 71 2.43 -3.18 14.36
CA ALA A 71 2.27 -3.67 15.71
C ALA A 71 1.77 -2.54 16.65
N ASP A 72 2.35 -1.35 16.57
CA ASP A 72 1.93 -0.17 17.33
C ASP A 72 0.47 0.19 17.05
N PHE A 73 0.08 0.28 15.78
CA PHE A 73 -1.30 0.58 15.41
C PHE A 73 -2.28 -0.47 15.97
N ARG A 74 -2.00 -1.75 15.73
CA ARG A 74 -2.85 -2.87 16.19
C ARG A 74 -3.02 -2.86 17.71
N LYS A 75 -1.95 -2.62 18.45
CA LYS A 75 -1.98 -2.50 19.91
C LYS A 75 -2.88 -1.35 20.38
N ARG A 76 -2.80 -0.19 19.71
CA ARG A 76 -3.55 1.00 20.11
C ARG A 76 -5.05 0.90 19.89
N ILE A 77 -5.52 0.05 18.96
CA ILE A 77 -6.94 -0.10 18.65
C ILE A 77 -7.64 -1.22 19.41
N LEU A 78 -6.94 -1.94 20.28
CA LEU A 78 -7.51 -3.10 21.02
C LEU A 78 -8.75 -2.73 21.86
N ASP A 79 -8.77 -1.52 22.42
CA ASP A 79 -9.85 -1.02 23.26
C ASP A 79 -10.99 -0.36 22.47
N LEU A 80 -10.91 -0.32 21.14
CA LEU A 80 -11.94 0.25 20.29
C LEU A 80 -12.98 -0.82 19.88
N PRO A 81 -14.22 -0.42 19.54
CA PRO A 81 -15.24 -1.34 19.07
C PRO A 81 -14.96 -1.80 17.63
N VAL A 82 -13.84 -2.44 17.45
CA VAL A 82 -13.35 -2.96 16.16
C VAL A 82 -12.81 -4.39 16.33
N GLU A 83 -12.57 -5.03 15.21
CA GLU A 83 -11.93 -6.34 15.09
C GLU A 83 -10.88 -6.30 14.01
N ILE A 84 -9.67 -6.76 14.33
CA ILE A 84 -8.61 -6.93 13.33
C ILE A 84 -8.87 -8.23 12.59
N LEU A 85 -8.95 -8.18 11.27
CA LEU A 85 -9.07 -9.38 10.45
C LEU A 85 -7.68 -10.03 10.33
N ASP A 86 -7.48 -11.12 11.04
CA ASP A 86 -6.18 -11.75 11.30
C ASP A 86 -5.91 -13.03 10.52
N SER A 87 -6.79 -13.43 9.61
CA SER A 87 -6.61 -14.65 8.80
C SER A 87 -5.29 -14.68 8.01
N SER A 88 -4.68 -13.50 7.78
CA SER A 88 -3.33 -13.35 7.20
C SER A 88 -2.82 -11.94 7.47
N LEU A 89 -2.11 -11.74 8.58
CA LEU A 89 -1.57 -10.43 8.95
C LEU A 89 -0.40 -10.03 8.05
N SER A 90 -0.63 -9.06 7.18
CA SER A 90 0.44 -8.35 6.48
C SER A 90 0.89 -7.15 7.31
N ASN A 91 2.21 -6.93 7.42
CA ASN A 91 2.71 -5.71 8.06
C ASN A 91 2.53 -4.46 7.17
N SER A 92 2.19 -4.62 5.91
CA SER A 92 1.96 -3.49 4.99
C SER A 92 0.60 -2.83 5.20
N VAL A 93 -0.40 -3.58 5.69
CA VAL A 93 -1.77 -3.12 5.85
C VAL A 93 -2.48 -3.88 6.96
N THR A 94 -3.33 -3.19 7.71
CA THR A 94 -4.26 -3.81 8.67
C THR A 94 -5.69 -3.58 8.19
N ALA A 95 -6.45 -4.67 8.02
CA ALA A 95 -7.88 -4.63 7.77
C ALA A 95 -8.63 -4.63 9.10
N VAL A 96 -9.52 -3.66 9.26
CA VAL A 96 -10.27 -3.41 10.51
C VAL A 96 -11.75 -3.49 10.22
N LYS A 97 -12.43 -4.41 10.87
CA LYS A 97 -13.88 -4.54 10.83
C LYS A 97 -14.51 -3.77 11.99
N VAL A 98 -15.51 -2.96 11.70
CA VAL A 98 -16.24 -2.22 12.73
C VAL A 98 -17.29 -3.11 13.38
N LYS A 99 -17.52 -2.91 14.69
CA LYS A 99 -18.53 -3.59 15.50
C LYS A 99 -19.71 -2.67 15.79
N ASP A 100 -20.72 -3.18 16.49
CA ASP A 100 -21.85 -2.44 17.06
C ASP A 100 -22.62 -1.61 16.01
N GLN A 101 -22.85 -2.18 14.83
CA GLN A 101 -23.58 -1.56 13.72
C GLN A 101 -23.01 -0.21 13.24
N LYS A 102 -21.78 0.09 13.58
CA LYS A 102 -21.08 1.29 13.10
C LYS A 102 -20.72 1.14 11.62
N ASN A 103 -20.67 2.25 10.92
CA ASN A 103 -20.44 2.28 9.49
C ASN A 103 -18.99 2.70 9.18
N ALA A 104 -18.21 1.79 8.61
CA ALA A 104 -16.79 2.01 8.27
C ALA A 104 -16.60 3.14 7.25
N TYR A 105 -17.51 3.30 6.30
CA TYR A 105 -17.41 4.37 5.31
C TYR A 105 -17.69 5.75 5.93
N LYS A 106 -18.64 5.84 6.86
CA LYS A 106 -18.89 7.08 7.61
C LYS A 106 -17.68 7.47 8.47
N ILE A 107 -16.98 6.48 9.07
CA ILE A 107 -15.72 6.74 9.79
C ILE A 107 -14.67 7.34 8.85
N PHE A 108 -14.49 6.76 7.66
CA PHE A 108 -13.59 7.30 6.65
C PHE A 108 -13.94 8.75 6.29
N GLU A 109 -15.21 9.07 5.99
CA GLU A 109 -15.63 10.43 5.65
C GLU A 109 -15.38 11.43 6.78
N ILE A 110 -15.61 11.04 8.04
CA ILE A 110 -15.34 11.90 9.19
C ILE A 110 -13.84 12.14 9.36
N LEU A 111 -13.02 11.09 9.24
CA LEU A 111 -11.56 11.20 9.32
C LEU A 111 -11.01 12.15 8.24
N GLU A 112 -11.47 11.99 7.00
CA GLU A 112 -11.05 12.85 5.89
C GLU A 112 -11.48 14.30 6.10
N LYS A 113 -12.77 14.55 6.37
CA LYS A 113 -13.34 15.89 6.42
C LYS A 113 -12.98 16.69 7.67
N GLN A 114 -12.91 16.03 8.83
CA GLN A 114 -12.72 16.72 10.11
C GLN A 114 -11.29 16.66 10.65
N TYR A 115 -10.53 15.62 10.29
CA TYR A 115 -9.19 15.39 10.82
C TYR A 115 -8.09 15.47 9.75
N GLY A 116 -8.45 15.55 8.46
CA GLY A 116 -7.47 15.54 7.36
C GLY A 116 -6.69 14.22 7.29
N ILE A 117 -7.29 13.12 7.77
CA ILE A 117 -6.68 11.78 7.79
C ILE A 117 -7.39 10.92 6.78
N TRP A 118 -6.62 10.36 5.85
CA TRP A 118 -7.14 9.44 4.84
C TRP A 118 -6.79 8.00 5.18
N ILE A 119 -7.80 7.14 5.28
CA ILE A 119 -7.69 5.69 5.40
C ILE A 119 -8.28 5.03 4.15
N CYS A 120 -7.97 3.76 3.89
CA CYS A 120 -8.47 3.11 2.69
C CYS A 120 -9.86 2.48 2.93
N PRO A 121 -10.95 3.04 2.36
CA PRO A 121 -12.27 2.42 2.45
C PRO A 121 -12.32 1.15 1.58
N ASN A 122 -13.32 0.30 1.83
CA ASN A 122 -13.67 -0.79 0.92
C ASN A 122 -14.84 -0.41 0.02
N GLY A 123 -15.09 -1.23 -1.00
CA GLY A 123 -16.24 -1.15 -1.89
C GLY A 123 -17.20 -2.34 -1.73
N GLY A 124 -18.30 -2.34 -2.50
CA GLY A 124 -19.28 -3.42 -2.51
C GLY A 124 -19.84 -3.72 -1.14
N ASP A 125 -20.07 -4.99 -0.84
CA ASP A 125 -20.66 -5.48 0.40
C ASP A 125 -19.81 -5.23 1.66
N LEU A 126 -18.56 -4.86 1.50
CA LEU A 126 -17.63 -4.56 2.58
C LEU A 126 -17.50 -3.07 2.88
N LYS A 127 -18.11 -2.20 2.07
CA LYS A 127 -18.00 -0.74 2.17
C LYS A 127 -18.29 -0.20 3.56
N GLU A 128 -19.36 -0.69 4.16
CA GLU A 128 -19.82 -0.21 5.48
C GLU A 128 -19.23 -0.98 6.65
N LYS A 129 -18.56 -2.10 6.40
CA LYS A 129 -18.11 -3.05 7.41
C LYS A 129 -16.64 -2.95 7.74
N ILE A 130 -15.80 -2.61 6.76
CA ILE A 130 -14.34 -2.73 6.84
C ILE A 130 -13.67 -1.49 6.28
N PHE A 131 -12.66 -1.01 6.98
CA PHE A 131 -11.65 -0.10 6.44
C PHE A 131 -10.25 -0.70 6.58
N ARG A 132 -9.27 -0.13 5.89
CA ARG A 132 -7.89 -0.59 5.93
C ARG A 132 -6.96 0.56 6.27
N VAL A 133 -5.93 0.27 7.06
CA VAL A 133 -4.88 1.22 7.43
C VAL A 133 -3.55 0.72 6.88
N GLY A 134 -2.92 1.51 6.01
CA GLY A 134 -1.61 1.22 5.45
C GLY A 134 -0.49 1.64 6.40
N HIS A 135 0.61 0.88 6.41
CA HIS A 135 1.79 1.14 7.23
C HIS A 135 3.04 1.42 6.38
N LEU A 136 2.83 1.59 5.06
CA LEU A 136 3.89 1.87 4.08
C LEU A 136 4.11 3.38 3.93
N GLY A 137 5.28 3.74 3.41
CA GLY A 137 5.60 5.14 3.11
C GLY A 137 6.31 5.86 4.25
N ASN A 138 6.24 7.19 4.26
CA ASN A 138 6.91 8.02 5.27
C ASN A 138 6.01 8.25 6.49
N LEU A 139 5.52 7.16 7.09
CA LEU A 139 4.69 7.19 8.30
C LEU A 139 5.53 6.97 9.54
N THR A 140 5.03 7.51 10.67
CA THR A 140 5.66 7.43 11.99
C THR A 140 4.67 6.89 13.03
N VAL A 141 5.15 6.52 14.20
CA VAL A 141 4.32 6.13 15.35
C VAL A 141 3.40 7.31 15.79
N ASP A 142 3.80 8.55 15.55
CA ASP A 142 2.98 9.72 15.84
C ASP A 142 1.75 9.81 14.94
N ASP A 143 1.89 9.41 13.67
CA ASP A 143 0.74 9.33 12.75
C ASP A 143 -0.27 8.27 13.20
N ASN A 144 0.19 7.12 13.69
CA ASN A 144 -0.68 6.13 14.32
C ASN A 144 -1.42 6.70 15.53
N ARG A 145 -0.70 7.42 16.41
CA ARG A 145 -1.30 8.07 17.59
C ARG A 145 -2.41 9.03 17.18
N ARG A 146 -2.14 9.92 16.23
CA ARG A 146 -3.12 10.90 15.72
C ARG A 146 -4.35 10.22 15.13
N LEU A 147 -4.17 9.17 14.32
CA LEU A 147 -5.28 8.39 13.76
C LEU A 147 -6.12 7.75 14.88
N VAL A 148 -5.48 7.09 15.85
CA VAL A 148 -6.21 6.41 16.91
C VAL A 148 -6.94 7.39 17.85
N GLU A 149 -6.35 8.55 18.15
CA GLU A 149 -7.04 9.61 18.89
C GLU A 149 -8.29 10.12 18.16
N ALA A 150 -8.20 10.29 16.84
CA ALA A 150 -9.36 10.65 16.02
C ALA A 150 -10.43 9.55 16.04
N LEU A 151 -10.04 8.29 15.88
CA LEU A 151 -10.96 7.15 15.97
C LEU A 151 -11.66 7.09 17.34
N LYS A 152 -10.93 7.27 18.45
CA LYS A 152 -11.52 7.33 19.80
C LYS A 152 -12.60 8.40 19.91
N LYS A 153 -12.34 9.60 19.41
CA LYS A 153 -13.32 10.70 19.41
C LYS A 153 -14.55 10.37 18.56
N ILE A 154 -14.34 9.76 17.39
CA ILE A 154 -15.44 9.34 16.52
C ILE A 154 -16.30 8.28 17.21
N PHE A 155 -15.69 7.26 17.80
CA PHE A 155 -16.43 6.18 18.49
C PHE A 155 -17.17 6.67 19.74
N ASN A 156 -16.59 7.58 20.50
CA ASN A 156 -17.24 8.16 21.70
C ASN A 156 -18.43 9.08 21.36
N ASN A 157 -18.40 9.71 20.20
CA ASN A 157 -19.48 10.62 19.73
C ASN A 157 -20.39 9.96 18.67
N TRP A 158 -20.38 8.63 18.58
CA TRP A 158 -21.20 7.91 17.61
C TRP A 158 -22.66 7.89 18.03
N ASN A 159 -23.49 8.65 17.33
CA ASN A 159 -24.95 8.67 17.48
C ASN A 159 -25.60 7.85 16.37
#